data_10ff710392d0979063a8db6aff575752
#
_entry.id   10ff710392d0979063a8db6aff575752
#
_cell.length_a   1.000
_cell.length_b   1.000
_cell.length_c   1.000
_cell.angle_alpha   90.00
_cell.angle_beta   90.00
_cell.angle_gamma   90.00
#
_symmetry.space_group_name_H-M   'P 1'
#
loop_
_entity.id
_entity.type
_entity.pdbx_description
1 polymer ?
#
loop_
_entity_poly.entity_id
_entity_poly.type
_entity_poly.pdbx_seq_one_letter_code
_entity_poly.pdbx_strand_id
1 'polypeptide(L)'
;MTIKKKILKALAGEVLDTPPIWMMRQAGRYLPEYRETRAQAGDFLSLCYNSDLAAEVTLQPIRRYGFDAAILFADILLLPQALGADLWFVTGEGPRLSTINSTDELKLLKPVDEIHDTLRP
;
A
#
# COMPACT_ATOMS: atom_id res chain seq x y z
N MET A 1 -19.31 17.46 19.82
CA MET A 1 -19.19 18.11 18.49
C MET A 1 -18.12 17.35 17.69
N THR A 2 -18.49 16.66 16.65
CA THR A 2 -17.53 15.93 15.82
C THR A 2 -16.86 16.97 14.91
N ILE A 3 -15.58 17.24 15.13
CA ILE A 3 -14.81 18.13 14.23
C ILE A 3 -14.69 17.43 12.88
N LYS A 4 -15.41 17.94 11.89
CA LYS A 4 -15.33 17.43 10.52
C LYS A 4 -13.91 17.67 9.98
N LYS A 5 -13.21 16.62 9.61
CA LYS A 5 -11.83 16.70 9.12
C LYS A 5 -11.74 17.57 7.86
N LYS A 6 -10.64 18.31 7.71
CA LYS A 6 -10.41 19.25 6.61
C LYS A 6 -10.68 18.62 5.23
N ILE A 7 -10.19 17.41 4.98
CA ILE A 7 -10.43 16.70 3.71
C ILE A 7 -11.91 16.44 3.45
N LEU A 8 -12.71 16.10 4.49
CA LEU A 8 -14.13 15.86 4.36
C LEU A 8 -14.91 17.15 4.04
N LYS A 9 -14.45 18.29 4.56
CA LYS A 9 -15.00 19.60 4.21
C LYS A 9 -14.75 19.95 2.75
N ALA A 10 -13.49 19.77 2.29
CA ALA A 10 -13.13 20.01 0.90
C ALA A 10 -13.92 19.12 -0.07
N LEU A 11 -14.08 17.83 0.26
CA LEU A 11 -14.91 16.89 -0.54
C LEU A 11 -16.40 17.26 -0.54
N ALA A 12 -16.88 17.96 0.47
CA ALA A 12 -18.24 18.51 0.52
C ALA A 12 -18.40 19.85 -0.23
N GLY A 13 -17.33 20.33 -0.87
CA GLY A 13 -17.34 21.59 -1.64
C GLY A 13 -17.12 22.84 -0.78
N GLU A 14 -16.73 22.71 0.48
CA GLU A 14 -16.40 23.86 1.32
C GLU A 14 -15.07 24.49 0.87
N VAL A 15 -15.06 25.82 0.73
CA VAL A 15 -13.82 26.57 0.49
C VAL A 15 -13.07 26.72 1.81
N LEU A 16 -11.80 26.31 1.80
CA LEU A 16 -10.93 26.34 2.99
C LEU A 16 -9.78 27.33 2.79
N ASP A 17 -9.35 27.99 3.87
CA ASP A 17 -8.20 28.90 3.84
C ASP A 17 -6.90 28.19 3.44
N THR A 18 -6.77 26.93 3.82
CA THR A 18 -5.66 26.06 3.45
C THR A 18 -6.21 24.73 2.92
N PRO A 19 -5.76 24.25 1.74
CA PRO A 19 -6.22 22.98 1.21
C PRO A 19 -5.77 21.81 2.11
N PRO A 20 -6.51 20.69 2.12
CA PRO A 20 -6.02 19.45 2.73
C PRO A 20 -4.82 18.91 1.95
N ILE A 21 -3.89 18.28 2.64
CA ILE A 21 -2.63 17.80 2.06
C ILE A 21 -2.53 16.29 2.27
N TRP A 22 -2.25 15.61 1.16
CA TRP A 22 -1.72 14.25 1.09
C TRP A 22 -0.56 14.24 0.12
N MET A 23 0.51 13.52 0.44
CA MET A 23 1.67 13.43 -0.44
C MET A 23 1.88 11.99 -0.90
N MET A 24 2.09 11.81 -2.20
CA MET A 24 2.46 10.52 -2.78
C MET A 24 3.72 9.98 -2.09
N ARG A 25 3.70 8.70 -1.71
CA ARG A 25 4.80 8.03 -1.02
C ARG A 25 5.16 8.65 0.34
N GLN A 26 4.20 9.28 1.00
CA GLN A 26 4.42 9.84 2.34
C GLN A 26 4.84 8.77 3.36
N ALA A 27 4.37 7.52 3.25
CA ALA A 27 4.96 6.37 3.92
C ALA A 27 6.09 5.81 3.07
N GLY A 28 7.30 5.67 3.61
CA GLY A 28 8.42 5.19 2.83
C GLY A 28 9.78 5.22 3.53
N ARG A 29 10.78 4.72 2.84
CA ARG A 29 12.15 4.49 3.37
C ARG A 29 12.90 5.74 3.86
N TYR A 30 12.45 6.94 3.53
CA TYR A 30 13.03 8.18 4.05
C TYR A 30 12.72 8.39 5.54
N LEU A 31 11.66 7.73 6.06
CA LEU A 31 11.29 7.79 7.47
C LEU A 31 12.10 6.75 8.27
N PRO A 32 12.80 7.15 9.37
CA PRO A 32 13.48 6.21 10.26
C PRO A 32 12.55 5.13 10.80
N GLU A 33 11.37 5.53 11.30
CA GLU A 33 10.34 4.65 11.84
C GLU A 33 9.83 3.64 10.80
N TYR A 34 9.73 4.02 9.55
CA TYR A 34 9.40 3.09 8.47
C TYR A 34 10.48 2.00 8.32
N ARG A 35 11.76 2.40 8.33
CA ARG A 35 12.87 1.46 8.20
C ARG A 35 12.90 0.45 9.37
N GLU A 36 12.59 0.89 10.59
CA GLU A 36 12.49 0.02 11.76
C GLU A 36 11.35 -0.99 11.60
N THR A 37 10.15 -0.52 11.25
CA THR A 37 8.99 -1.40 11.01
C THR A 37 9.25 -2.37 9.87
N ARG A 38 9.89 -1.91 8.81
CA ARG A 38 10.29 -2.74 7.65
C ARG A 38 11.27 -3.84 8.06
N ALA A 39 12.22 -3.53 8.94
CA ALA A 39 13.19 -4.50 9.48
C ALA A 39 12.49 -5.54 10.37
N GLN A 40 11.52 -5.14 11.19
CA GLN A 40 10.71 -6.06 12.01
C GLN A 40 9.90 -7.03 11.15
N ALA A 41 9.36 -6.57 10.02
CA ALA A 41 8.62 -7.40 9.09
C ALA A 41 9.49 -8.47 8.40
N GLY A 42 10.79 -8.23 8.26
CA GLY A 42 11.75 -9.09 7.59
C GLY A 42 11.88 -8.79 6.10
N ASP A 43 10.79 -8.82 5.34
CA ASP A 43 10.77 -8.49 3.92
C ASP A 43 9.58 -7.60 3.53
N PHE A 44 9.58 -7.14 2.28
CA PHE A 44 8.56 -6.20 1.79
C PHE A 44 7.16 -6.83 1.73
N LEU A 45 7.06 -8.06 1.27
CA LEU A 45 5.77 -8.76 1.18
C LEU A 45 5.19 -9.05 2.57
N SER A 46 6.04 -9.45 3.51
CA SER A 46 5.63 -9.65 4.91
C SER A 46 5.10 -8.36 5.53
N LEU A 47 5.67 -7.20 5.19
CA LEU A 47 5.14 -5.91 5.62
C LEU A 47 3.75 -5.65 5.01
N CYS A 48 3.58 -5.88 3.70
CA CYS A 48 2.32 -5.66 3.01
C CYS A 48 1.20 -6.59 3.49
N TYR A 49 1.52 -7.85 3.77
CA TYR A 49 0.54 -8.86 4.20
C TYR A 49 0.28 -8.89 5.71
N ASN A 50 0.98 -8.07 6.48
CA ASN A 50 0.71 -7.93 7.91
C ASN A 50 -0.15 -6.67 8.13
N SER A 51 -1.41 -6.87 8.50
CA SER A 51 -2.37 -5.77 8.66
C SER A 51 -1.95 -4.75 9.70
N ASP A 52 -1.37 -5.19 10.83
CA ASP A 52 -0.93 -4.29 11.89
C ASP A 52 0.27 -3.45 11.46
N LEU A 53 1.25 -4.06 10.80
CA LEU A 53 2.44 -3.34 10.30
C LEU A 53 2.09 -2.43 9.12
N ALA A 54 1.19 -2.85 8.23
CA ALA A 54 0.70 -2.01 7.14
C ALA A 54 -0.05 -0.77 7.68
N ALA A 55 -0.90 -0.94 8.68
CA ALA A 55 -1.57 0.15 9.37
C ALA A 55 -0.55 1.08 10.07
N GLU A 56 0.44 0.51 10.74
CA GLU A 56 1.49 1.28 11.42
C GLU A 56 2.23 2.19 10.45
N VAL A 57 2.77 1.66 9.35
CA VAL A 57 3.51 2.48 8.38
C VAL A 57 2.63 3.51 7.67
N THR A 58 1.33 3.21 7.51
CA THR A 58 0.35 4.17 6.98
C THR A 58 0.18 5.38 7.89
N LEU A 59 0.19 5.17 9.20
CA LEU A 59 -0.05 6.22 10.19
C LEU A 59 1.22 7.03 10.56
N GLN A 60 2.42 6.50 10.32
CA GLN A 60 3.67 7.17 10.67
C GLN A 60 3.78 8.60 10.10
N PRO A 61 3.55 8.86 8.80
CA PRO A 61 3.61 10.22 8.26
C PRO A 61 2.50 11.13 8.80
N ILE A 62 1.33 10.59 9.13
CA ILE A 62 0.26 11.35 9.77
C ILE A 62 0.71 11.86 11.14
N ARG A 63 1.32 10.99 11.95
CA ARG A 63 1.84 11.37 13.28
C ARG A 63 2.99 12.36 13.20
N ARG A 64 3.88 12.20 12.21
CA ARG A 64 5.08 13.04 12.07
C ARG A 64 4.77 14.42 11.49
N TYR A 65 3.91 14.51 10.47
CA TYR A 65 3.70 15.73 9.68
C TYR A 65 2.29 16.31 9.80
N GLY A 66 1.33 15.57 10.34
CA GLY A 66 -0.05 16.02 10.43
C GLY A 66 -0.77 16.12 9.08
N PHE A 67 -0.44 15.27 8.12
CA PHE A 67 -1.16 15.20 6.84
C PHE A 67 -2.65 14.94 7.04
N ASP A 68 -3.47 15.45 6.13
CA ASP A 68 -4.93 15.42 6.24
C ASP A 68 -5.54 14.10 5.74
N ALA A 69 -4.77 13.29 5.03
CA ALA A 69 -5.20 12.00 4.49
C ALA A 69 -4.04 11.00 4.43
N ALA A 70 -4.39 9.73 4.39
CA ALA A 70 -3.49 8.62 4.11
C ALA A 70 -4.15 7.61 3.18
N ILE A 71 -3.34 6.94 2.37
CA ILE A 71 -3.74 5.75 1.63
C ILE A 71 -3.12 4.56 2.36
N LEU A 72 -3.92 3.51 2.59
CA LEU A 72 -3.43 2.29 3.22
C LEU A 72 -2.20 1.78 2.48
N PHE A 73 -1.14 1.48 3.24
CA PHE A 73 0.09 0.95 2.67
C PHE A 73 -0.16 -0.40 2.00
N ALA A 74 0.14 -0.47 0.73
CA ALA A 74 0.02 -1.66 -0.11
C ALA A 74 0.95 -1.51 -1.31
N ASP A 75 0.96 -2.51 -2.21
CA ASP A 75 1.72 -2.46 -3.44
C ASP A 75 0.93 -3.05 -4.62
N ILE A 76 1.19 -2.53 -5.81
CA ILE A 76 0.56 -3.02 -7.06
C ILE A 76 0.93 -4.46 -7.39
N LEU A 77 1.99 -5.00 -6.81
CA LEU A 77 2.46 -6.38 -7.02
C LEU A 77 1.59 -7.42 -6.31
N LEU A 78 0.82 -7.02 -5.30
CA LEU A 78 0.02 -7.94 -4.49
C LEU A 78 -1.10 -8.59 -5.30
N LEU A 79 -1.74 -7.81 -6.18
CA LEU A 79 -2.81 -8.33 -7.02
C LEU A 79 -2.32 -9.37 -8.04
N PRO A 80 -1.30 -9.11 -8.87
CA PRO A 80 -0.76 -10.13 -9.76
C PRO A 80 -0.24 -11.36 -9.01
N GLN A 81 0.38 -11.20 -7.85
CA GLN A 81 0.81 -12.33 -7.03
C GLN A 81 -0.37 -13.16 -6.54
N ALA A 82 -1.44 -12.52 -6.06
CA ALA A 82 -2.65 -13.22 -5.62
C ALA A 82 -3.34 -13.98 -6.76
N LEU A 83 -3.26 -13.46 -7.99
CA LEU A 83 -3.74 -14.14 -9.20
C LEU A 83 -2.85 -15.31 -9.64
N GLY A 84 -1.71 -15.54 -8.99
CA GLY A 84 -0.83 -16.67 -9.24
C GLY A 84 0.37 -16.38 -10.14
N ALA A 85 0.64 -15.11 -10.46
CA ALA A 85 1.88 -14.72 -11.11
C ALA A 85 3.07 -14.92 -10.15
N ASP A 86 4.18 -15.43 -10.67
CA ASP A 86 5.42 -15.53 -9.88
C ASP A 86 5.99 -14.15 -9.63
N LEU A 87 6.29 -13.87 -8.37
CA LEU A 87 6.91 -12.63 -7.93
C LEU A 87 8.19 -12.93 -7.15
N TRP A 88 9.30 -12.31 -7.55
CA TRP A 88 10.57 -12.40 -6.83
C TRP A 88 11.30 -11.06 -6.85
N PHE A 89 12.28 -10.90 -5.97
CA PHE A 89 13.07 -9.69 -5.85
C PHE A 89 14.53 -9.97 -6.20
N VAL A 90 15.09 -9.10 -7.05
CA VAL A 90 16.51 -9.15 -7.43
C VAL A 90 17.24 -8.01 -6.74
N THR A 91 18.33 -8.33 -6.02
CA THR A 91 19.13 -7.33 -5.32
C THR A 91 19.66 -6.29 -6.30
N GLY A 92 19.38 -5.01 -6.03
CA GLY A 92 19.79 -3.87 -6.87
C GLY A 92 18.90 -3.61 -8.09
N GLU A 93 18.00 -4.53 -8.45
CA GLU A 93 17.11 -4.37 -9.60
C GLU A 93 15.63 -4.19 -9.21
N GLY A 94 15.25 -4.69 -8.02
CA GLY A 94 13.88 -4.62 -7.52
C GLY A 94 13.01 -5.82 -7.88
N PRO A 95 11.68 -5.66 -7.88
CA PRO A 95 10.75 -6.74 -8.12
C PRO A 95 10.72 -7.20 -9.58
N ARG A 96 10.49 -8.49 -9.76
CA ARG A 96 10.27 -9.16 -11.04
C ARG A 96 8.99 -9.97 -10.98
N LEU A 97 8.22 -9.92 -12.04
CA LEU A 97 7.01 -10.70 -12.24
C LEU A 97 7.17 -11.60 -13.46
N SER A 98 6.56 -12.79 -13.40
CA SER A 98 6.37 -13.60 -14.60
C SER A 98 5.54 -12.84 -15.64
N THR A 99 5.89 -13.01 -16.91
CA THR A 99 5.18 -12.36 -18.01
C THR A 99 4.12 -13.28 -18.58
N ILE A 100 3.04 -12.69 -19.11
CA ILE A 100 2.00 -13.38 -19.84
C ILE A 100 2.13 -12.96 -21.30
N ASN A 101 2.44 -13.93 -22.18
CA ASN A 101 2.73 -13.68 -23.57
C ASN A 101 1.68 -14.26 -24.54
N SER A 102 0.71 -15.01 -24.01
CA SER A 102 -0.35 -15.64 -24.80
C SER A 102 -1.68 -15.70 -24.06
N THR A 103 -2.76 -15.88 -24.81
CA THR A 103 -4.10 -16.09 -24.24
C THR A 103 -4.19 -17.37 -23.41
N ASP A 104 -3.40 -18.39 -23.76
CA ASP A 104 -3.38 -19.63 -23.01
C ASP A 104 -2.69 -19.48 -21.64
N GLU A 105 -1.66 -18.64 -21.56
CA GLU A 105 -1.03 -18.31 -20.28
C GLU A 105 -1.96 -17.50 -19.35
N LEU A 106 -2.88 -16.68 -19.91
CA LEU A 106 -3.91 -16.03 -19.10
C LEU A 106 -4.80 -17.03 -18.35
N LYS A 107 -5.06 -18.19 -18.91
CA LYS A 107 -5.87 -19.23 -18.28
C LYS A 107 -5.19 -19.89 -17.07
N LEU A 108 -3.88 -19.67 -16.90
CA LEU A 108 -3.12 -20.16 -15.74
C LEU A 108 -3.32 -19.27 -14.50
N LEU A 109 -3.86 -18.06 -14.67
CA LEU A 109 -4.18 -17.19 -13.55
C LEU A 109 -5.38 -17.75 -12.78
N LYS A 110 -5.35 -17.54 -11.46
CA LYS A 110 -6.45 -17.91 -10.59
C LYS A 110 -7.71 -17.10 -10.90
N PRO A 111 -8.91 -17.68 -10.71
CA PRO A 111 -10.15 -16.93 -10.74
C PRO A 111 -10.14 -15.78 -9.74
N VAL A 112 -10.79 -14.65 -10.10
CA VAL A 112 -10.85 -13.45 -9.24
C VAL A 112 -11.45 -13.76 -7.86
N ASP A 113 -12.39 -14.68 -7.78
CA ASP A 113 -13.04 -15.03 -6.52
C ASP A 113 -12.08 -15.73 -5.51
N GLU A 114 -10.97 -16.30 -5.98
CA GLU A 114 -9.99 -16.99 -5.13
C GLU A 114 -8.91 -16.06 -4.55
N ILE A 115 -8.79 -14.81 -5.03
CA ILE A 115 -7.74 -13.90 -4.55
C ILE A 115 -8.02 -13.34 -3.16
N HIS A 116 -9.27 -13.37 -2.72
CA HIS A 116 -9.67 -12.79 -1.44
C HIS A 116 -8.98 -13.44 -0.25
N ASP A 117 -8.77 -14.76 -0.29
CA ASP A 117 -8.09 -15.49 0.78
C ASP A 117 -6.62 -15.07 0.92
N THR A 118 -5.97 -14.71 -0.19
CA THR A 118 -4.60 -14.20 -0.18
C THR A 118 -4.53 -12.72 0.26
N LEU A 119 -5.48 -11.89 -0.19
CA LEU A 119 -5.47 -10.45 0.04
C LEU A 119 -6.17 -10.01 1.34
N ARG A 120 -6.77 -10.94 2.06
CA ARG A 120 -7.40 -10.70 3.38
C ARG A 120 -6.56 -11.37 4.47
N PRO A 121 -5.50 -10.74 4.95
CA PRO A 121 -4.72 -11.23 6.09
C PRO A 121 -5.49 -11.08 7.42
#